data_474c1a7558d933c3395ceb0ae37912b7
#
_entry.id   474c1a7558d933c3395ceb0ae37912b7
#
_cell.length_a   1.000
_cell.length_b   1.000
_cell.length_c   1.000
_cell.angle_alpha   90.00
_cell.angle_beta   90.00
_cell.angle_gamma   90.00
#
_symmetry.space_group_name_H-M   'P 1'
#
loop_
_entity.id
_entity.type
_entity.pdbx_description
1 polymer ?
#
loop_
_entity_poly.entity_id
_entity_poly.type
_entity_poly.pdbx_seq_one_letter_code
_entity_poly.pdbx_strand_id
1 'polypeptide(L)'
;MSTPLTPTTDSSLTPQTTHRVALIGAPTDVGASRLGAAMGPDALRVAQLPAALRALGVDVVDTGNLAGPVNPRGGRDPKAAGLRNLPEAVFWTQAVHDAVLAQLQDGRMPIMLGGDHHLAAGSLSAVARHCRASGRKLRVLWLDAHSDCNTPDISPSGNIHGIPVANLLGLGPGPLIGLSGQTPALSAEHFCQVGLRSVDEHEKRMIRQLGLRAFDMRAIDELGMREVMHRALADVDAGTHLHVSFDVDFLDPEIAPGTGTAVRGGPTYREAQLCMEMIADTGRLASLDIVELNPALDIRNQTAELVVDLVESLFGKSTLINR
;
A
#
# COMPACT_ATOMS: atom_id res chain seq x y z
N MET A 1 5.45 60.27 -2.66
CA MET A 1 6.75 59.55 -2.60
C MET A 1 6.49 58.15 -2.03
N SER A 2 6.43 57.17 -2.90
CA SER A 2 6.15 55.78 -2.51
C SER A 2 7.49 55.07 -2.36
N THR A 3 7.76 54.57 -1.16
CA THR A 3 8.96 53.77 -0.84
C THR A 3 8.85 52.39 -1.51
N PRO A 4 9.86 51.90 -2.22
CA PRO A 4 9.84 50.54 -2.79
C PRO A 4 10.03 49.51 -1.68
N LEU A 5 9.16 48.49 -1.67
CA LEU A 5 9.30 47.28 -0.85
C LEU A 5 10.53 46.51 -1.34
N THR A 6 11.55 46.40 -0.53
CA THR A 6 12.67 45.48 -0.72
C THR A 6 12.20 44.04 -0.51
N PRO A 7 12.49 43.09 -1.40
CA PRO A 7 12.20 41.68 -1.16
C PRO A 7 13.12 41.17 -0.05
N THR A 8 12.54 40.79 1.08
CA THR A 8 13.24 40.00 2.11
C THR A 8 13.45 38.59 1.56
N THR A 9 14.69 38.24 1.30
CA THR A 9 15.11 36.88 1.05
C THR A 9 14.99 36.11 2.37
N ASP A 10 13.87 35.43 2.56
CA ASP A 10 13.70 34.48 3.67
C ASP A 10 14.50 33.21 3.36
N SER A 11 15.68 33.09 3.99
CA SER A 11 16.60 31.95 3.82
C SER A 11 16.35 30.81 4.81
N SER A 12 15.12 30.67 5.30
CA SER A 12 14.73 29.61 6.26
C SER A 12 14.05 28.41 5.60
N LEU A 13 14.35 28.11 4.34
CA LEU A 13 14.03 26.80 3.79
C LEU A 13 15.00 25.76 4.43
N THR A 14 14.55 25.12 5.50
CA THR A 14 15.18 23.87 5.99
C THR A 14 15.35 22.96 4.80
N PRO A 15 16.55 22.34 4.60
CA PRO A 15 16.73 21.41 3.49
C PRO A 15 15.74 20.26 3.69
N GLN A 16 14.75 20.16 2.80
CA GLN A 16 13.92 18.96 2.72
C GLN A 16 14.89 17.81 2.51
N THR A 17 14.85 16.84 3.41
CA THR A 17 15.61 15.59 3.23
C THR A 17 15.15 15.00 1.91
N THR A 18 16.02 15.01 0.91
CA THR A 18 15.71 14.47 -0.41
C THR A 18 15.41 12.98 -0.24
N HIS A 19 14.16 12.60 -0.40
CA HIS A 19 13.78 11.20 -0.36
C HIS A 19 14.51 10.45 -1.50
N ARG A 20 15.21 9.38 -1.15
CA ARG A 20 15.81 8.45 -2.13
C ARG A 20 14.85 7.30 -2.32
N VAL A 21 14.15 7.27 -3.44
CA VAL A 21 13.08 6.30 -3.74
C VAL A 21 13.57 5.27 -4.76
N ALA A 22 13.15 4.03 -4.58
CA ALA A 22 13.26 2.97 -5.59
C ALA A 22 11.87 2.45 -5.96
N LEU A 23 11.50 2.55 -7.24
CA LEU A 23 10.29 1.94 -7.79
C LEU A 23 10.60 0.49 -8.16
N ILE A 24 9.79 -0.45 -7.70
CA ILE A 24 9.93 -1.89 -7.93
C ILE A 24 8.62 -2.39 -8.53
N GLY A 25 8.61 -2.77 -9.81
CA GLY A 25 7.42 -3.33 -10.44
C GLY A 25 7.28 -4.83 -10.14
N ALA A 26 6.08 -5.26 -9.72
CA ALA A 26 5.72 -6.67 -9.50
C ALA A 26 4.46 -7.02 -10.32
N PRO A 27 4.60 -7.27 -11.65
CA PRO A 27 3.50 -7.42 -12.59
C PRO A 27 2.85 -8.79 -12.51
N THR A 28 2.02 -9.02 -11.50
CA THR A 28 1.33 -10.31 -11.32
C THR A 28 -0.10 -10.14 -10.83
N ASP A 29 -0.95 -11.07 -11.21
CA ASP A 29 -2.33 -11.23 -10.71
C ASP A 29 -2.62 -12.68 -10.30
N VAL A 30 -1.57 -13.41 -9.90
CA VAL A 30 -1.67 -14.83 -9.54
C VAL A 30 -2.52 -15.10 -8.31
N GLY A 31 -2.61 -14.13 -7.39
CA GLY A 31 -3.42 -14.22 -6.18
C GLY A 31 -4.89 -13.90 -6.38
N ALA A 32 -5.28 -13.37 -7.55
CA ALA A 32 -6.63 -12.95 -7.88
C ALA A 32 -7.31 -13.88 -8.89
N SER A 33 -8.65 -13.90 -8.89
CA SER A 33 -9.44 -14.57 -9.94
C SER A 33 -9.66 -13.67 -11.15
N ARG A 34 -9.63 -12.34 -10.97
CA ARG A 34 -9.81 -11.35 -12.02
C ARG A 34 -8.46 -10.91 -12.53
N LEU A 35 -8.21 -11.14 -13.83
CA LEU A 35 -6.95 -10.79 -14.46
C LEU A 35 -6.88 -9.30 -14.79
N GLY A 36 -5.66 -8.78 -14.90
CA GLY A 36 -5.36 -7.45 -15.41
C GLY A 36 -4.52 -6.59 -14.47
N ALA A 37 -4.51 -6.88 -13.15
CA ALA A 37 -3.66 -6.15 -12.21
C ALA A 37 -2.16 -6.31 -12.51
N ALA A 38 -1.76 -7.38 -13.20
CA ALA A 38 -0.39 -7.54 -13.71
C ALA A 38 0.08 -6.39 -14.61
N MET A 39 -0.83 -5.60 -15.20
CA MET A 39 -0.49 -4.41 -16.00
C MET A 39 -0.32 -3.14 -15.14
N GLY A 40 -0.65 -3.18 -13.85
CA GLY A 40 -0.63 -2.03 -12.95
C GLY A 40 0.70 -1.26 -12.91
N PRO A 41 1.86 -1.95 -12.76
CA PRO A 41 3.15 -1.27 -12.73
C PRO A 41 3.44 -0.43 -13.97
N ASP A 42 3.12 -0.95 -15.16
CA ASP A 42 3.35 -0.24 -16.43
C ASP A 42 2.32 0.88 -16.63
N ALA A 43 1.08 0.71 -16.17
CA ALA A 43 0.07 1.76 -16.21
C ALA A 43 0.45 2.98 -15.36
N LEU A 44 1.04 2.77 -14.17
CA LEU A 44 1.58 3.84 -13.33
C LEU A 44 2.76 4.56 -13.99
N ARG A 45 3.62 3.83 -14.72
CA ARG A 45 4.71 4.44 -15.51
C ARG A 45 4.18 5.26 -16.68
N VAL A 46 3.14 4.76 -17.37
CA VAL A 46 2.45 5.51 -18.44
C VAL A 46 1.82 6.78 -17.88
N ALA A 47 1.23 6.72 -16.68
CA ALA A 47 0.73 7.88 -15.93
C ALA A 47 1.85 8.79 -15.37
N GLN A 48 3.13 8.53 -15.72
CA GLN A 48 4.29 9.37 -15.41
C GLN A 48 4.65 9.44 -13.92
N LEU A 49 4.34 8.44 -13.10
CA LEU A 49 4.70 8.41 -11.68
C LEU A 49 6.19 8.74 -11.42
N PRO A 50 7.18 8.18 -12.16
CA PRO A 50 8.60 8.51 -11.92
C PRO A 50 8.91 9.99 -12.21
N ALA A 51 8.27 10.59 -13.20
CA ALA A 51 8.48 12.00 -13.56
C ALA A 51 7.82 12.94 -12.54
N ALA A 52 6.62 12.60 -12.08
CA ALA A 52 5.89 13.35 -11.05
C ALA A 52 6.69 13.43 -9.73
N LEU A 53 7.23 12.30 -9.27
CA LEU A 53 8.08 12.27 -8.06
C LEU A 53 9.38 13.09 -8.25
N ARG A 54 10.05 12.99 -9.40
CA ARG A 54 11.24 13.81 -9.68
C ARG A 54 10.93 15.30 -9.72
N ALA A 55 9.76 15.69 -10.22
CA ALA A 55 9.32 17.09 -10.22
C ALA A 55 9.16 17.68 -8.79
N LEU A 56 8.91 16.82 -7.80
CA LEU A 56 8.87 17.17 -6.37
C LEU A 56 10.27 17.13 -5.70
N GLY A 57 11.34 16.94 -6.46
CA GLY A 57 12.71 16.89 -5.92
C GLY A 57 13.12 15.53 -5.33
N VAL A 58 12.36 14.47 -5.58
CA VAL A 58 12.67 13.12 -5.10
C VAL A 58 13.75 12.48 -5.98
N ASP A 59 14.79 11.88 -5.39
CA ASP A 59 15.77 11.04 -6.10
C ASP A 59 15.15 9.68 -6.41
N VAL A 60 14.69 9.47 -7.65
CA VAL A 60 13.95 8.28 -8.08
C VAL A 60 14.81 7.38 -8.96
N VAL A 61 15.00 6.14 -8.52
CA VAL A 61 15.50 5.03 -9.34
C VAL A 61 14.30 4.12 -9.67
N ASP A 62 14.08 3.85 -10.94
CA ASP A 62 13.14 2.81 -11.39
C ASP A 62 13.93 1.53 -11.68
N THR A 63 13.72 0.49 -10.90
CA THR A 63 14.41 -0.80 -11.05
C THR A 63 13.78 -1.68 -12.12
N GLY A 64 12.68 -1.23 -12.73
CA GLY A 64 11.92 -2.01 -13.70
C GLY A 64 10.97 -3.02 -13.04
N ASN A 65 10.56 -3.99 -13.83
CA ASN A 65 9.67 -5.06 -13.41
C ASN A 65 10.47 -6.31 -13.01
N LEU A 66 10.08 -6.90 -11.88
CA LEU A 66 10.51 -8.26 -11.52
C LEU A 66 9.98 -9.26 -12.54
N ALA A 67 10.68 -10.37 -12.71
CA ALA A 67 10.25 -11.46 -13.56
C ALA A 67 9.76 -12.65 -12.70
N GLY A 68 8.69 -13.30 -13.13
CA GLY A 68 8.12 -14.42 -12.41
C GLY A 68 7.09 -15.18 -13.23
N PRO A 69 6.49 -16.24 -12.65
CA PRO A 69 5.51 -17.06 -13.32
C PRO A 69 4.24 -16.26 -13.65
N VAL A 70 3.66 -16.58 -14.82
CA VAL A 70 2.36 -16.05 -15.22
C VAL A 70 1.24 -16.73 -14.41
N ASN A 71 0.07 -16.08 -14.32
CA ASN A 71 -1.10 -16.66 -13.67
C ASN A 71 -1.56 -17.91 -14.44
N PRO A 72 -1.49 -19.12 -13.84
CA PRO A 72 -1.91 -20.36 -14.48
C PRO A 72 -3.45 -20.50 -14.58
N ARG A 73 -4.20 -19.55 -14.01
CA ARG A 73 -5.68 -19.57 -13.95
C ARG A 73 -6.22 -20.81 -13.26
N GLY A 74 -5.47 -21.33 -12.28
CA GLY A 74 -5.83 -22.50 -11.51
C GLY A 74 -7.09 -22.32 -10.67
N GLY A 75 -7.80 -23.43 -10.44
CA GLY A 75 -8.89 -23.50 -9.48
C GLY A 75 -8.37 -23.60 -8.04
N ARG A 76 -9.31 -23.76 -7.07
CA ARG A 76 -8.96 -24.10 -5.70
C ARG A 76 -8.23 -25.47 -5.67
N ASP A 77 -7.08 -25.50 -5.01
CA ASP A 77 -6.29 -26.74 -4.87
C ASP A 77 -6.44 -27.29 -3.43
N PRO A 78 -7.05 -28.46 -3.23
CA PRO A 78 -7.13 -29.08 -1.91
C PRO A 78 -5.76 -29.35 -1.27
N LYS A 79 -4.72 -29.61 -2.07
CA LYS A 79 -3.35 -29.81 -1.58
C LYS A 79 -2.70 -28.52 -1.09
N ALA A 80 -3.19 -27.37 -1.56
CA ALA A 80 -2.79 -26.04 -1.14
C ALA A 80 -3.79 -25.43 -0.14
N ALA A 81 -4.43 -26.22 0.70
CA ALA A 81 -5.46 -25.79 1.65
C ALA A 81 -6.61 -25.01 0.99
N GLY A 82 -6.95 -25.33 -0.25
CA GLY A 82 -7.99 -24.68 -1.02
C GLY A 82 -7.61 -23.34 -1.64
N LEU A 83 -6.35 -22.93 -1.53
CA LEU A 83 -5.84 -21.72 -2.19
C LEU A 83 -5.59 -21.95 -3.68
N ARG A 84 -5.66 -20.88 -4.46
CA ARG A 84 -5.35 -20.88 -5.89
C ARG A 84 -3.89 -20.50 -6.09
N ASN A 85 -3.22 -21.10 -7.06
CA ASN A 85 -1.90 -20.69 -7.56
C ASN A 85 -0.86 -20.45 -6.43
N LEU A 86 -0.92 -21.21 -5.34
CA LEU A 86 -0.05 -21.01 -4.18
C LEU A 86 1.45 -21.05 -4.54
N PRO A 87 1.95 -21.95 -5.38
CA PRO A 87 3.37 -21.96 -5.76
C PRO A 87 3.83 -20.66 -6.44
N GLU A 88 3.02 -20.14 -7.35
CA GLU A 88 3.29 -18.89 -8.07
C GLU A 88 3.23 -17.69 -7.13
N ALA A 89 2.24 -17.64 -6.24
CA ALA A 89 2.11 -16.58 -5.24
C ALA A 89 3.31 -16.59 -4.27
N VAL A 90 3.77 -17.77 -3.83
CA VAL A 90 4.97 -17.88 -2.99
C VAL A 90 6.20 -17.34 -3.73
N PHE A 91 6.37 -17.68 -5.00
CA PHE A 91 7.48 -17.17 -5.81
C PHE A 91 7.46 -15.63 -5.85
N TRP A 92 6.32 -15.04 -6.22
CA TRP A 92 6.20 -13.59 -6.33
C TRP A 92 6.38 -12.87 -4.99
N THR A 93 5.80 -13.42 -3.93
CA THR A 93 5.93 -12.86 -2.58
C THR A 93 7.39 -12.86 -2.12
N GLN A 94 8.14 -13.95 -2.40
CA GLN A 94 9.57 -14.03 -2.10
C GLN A 94 10.39 -13.04 -2.96
N ALA A 95 10.09 -12.94 -4.26
CA ALA A 95 10.81 -12.02 -5.15
C ALA A 95 10.62 -10.55 -4.71
N VAL A 96 9.40 -10.17 -4.32
CA VAL A 96 9.12 -8.84 -3.76
C VAL A 96 9.85 -8.62 -2.44
N HIS A 97 9.80 -9.61 -1.52
CA HIS A 97 10.56 -9.52 -0.26
C HIS A 97 12.02 -9.21 -0.50
N ASP A 98 12.68 -9.95 -1.38
CA ASP A 98 14.12 -9.82 -1.62
C ASP A 98 14.44 -8.45 -2.27
N ALA A 99 13.64 -8.02 -3.24
CA ALA A 99 13.82 -6.74 -3.90
C ALA A 99 13.59 -5.55 -2.95
N VAL A 100 12.53 -5.57 -2.15
CA VAL A 100 12.25 -4.53 -1.15
C VAL A 100 13.34 -4.47 -0.08
N LEU A 101 13.76 -5.63 0.44
CA LEU A 101 14.82 -5.68 1.45
C LEU A 101 16.15 -5.10 0.91
N ALA A 102 16.49 -5.40 -0.34
CA ALA A 102 17.69 -4.87 -0.97
C ALA A 102 17.66 -3.33 -1.06
N GLN A 103 16.53 -2.73 -1.43
CA GLN A 103 16.40 -1.28 -1.48
C GLN A 103 16.47 -0.62 -0.09
N LEU A 104 15.85 -1.24 0.91
CA LEU A 104 15.95 -0.78 2.31
C LEU A 104 17.40 -0.82 2.82
N GLN A 105 18.16 -1.86 2.46
CA GLN A 105 19.58 -1.99 2.81
C GLN A 105 20.47 -0.96 2.09
N ASP A 106 20.10 -0.56 0.86
CA ASP A 106 20.76 0.54 0.13
C ASP A 106 20.32 1.94 0.63
N GLY A 107 19.49 2.02 1.66
CA GLY A 107 19.01 3.27 2.24
C GLY A 107 18.02 4.01 1.32
N ARG A 108 17.33 3.30 0.43
CA ARG A 108 16.26 3.82 -0.39
C ARG A 108 14.90 3.44 0.19
N MET A 109 13.94 4.32 0.05
CA MET A 109 12.54 4.07 0.33
C MET A 109 11.95 3.26 -0.82
N PRO A 110 11.54 1.99 -0.61
CA PRO A 110 10.91 1.22 -1.66
C PRO A 110 9.47 1.69 -1.88
N ILE A 111 9.08 1.80 -3.15
CA ILE A 111 7.70 1.89 -3.61
C ILE A 111 7.46 0.67 -4.48
N MET A 112 6.69 -0.29 -3.99
CA MET A 112 6.26 -1.43 -4.77
C MET A 112 5.07 -1.03 -5.65
N LEU A 113 5.26 -1.14 -6.96
CA LEU A 113 4.20 -1.02 -7.95
C LEU A 113 3.67 -2.43 -8.19
N GLY A 114 2.59 -2.78 -7.51
CA GLY A 114 2.09 -4.14 -7.49
C GLY A 114 1.10 -4.45 -8.60
N GLY A 115 0.88 -5.73 -8.70
CA GLY A 115 -0.30 -6.35 -9.22
C GLY A 115 -1.33 -6.49 -8.11
N ASP A 116 -1.75 -7.71 -7.79
CA ASP A 116 -2.71 -7.95 -6.73
C ASP A 116 -2.11 -7.86 -5.31
N HIS A 117 -2.97 -7.72 -4.29
CA HIS A 117 -2.57 -7.33 -2.93
C HIS A 117 -1.78 -8.41 -2.15
N HIS A 118 -1.72 -9.68 -2.63
CA HIS A 118 -0.92 -10.71 -1.94
C HIS A 118 0.56 -10.34 -1.82
N LEU A 119 1.07 -9.50 -2.73
CA LEU A 119 2.45 -9.03 -2.78
C LEU A 119 2.86 -8.26 -1.51
N ALA A 120 1.91 -7.60 -0.83
CA ALA A 120 2.15 -6.89 0.42
C ALA A 120 2.68 -7.81 1.53
N ALA A 121 2.37 -9.12 1.50
CA ALA A 121 2.98 -10.08 2.43
C ALA A 121 4.51 -10.15 2.26
N GLY A 122 5.02 -10.03 1.04
CA GLY A 122 6.46 -9.98 0.75
C GLY A 122 7.08 -8.63 1.15
N SER A 123 6.50 -7.53 0.67
CA SER A 123 6.95 -6.18 0.97
C SER A 123 7.03 -5.93 2.49
N LEU A 124 5.94 -6.15 3.21
CA LEU A 124 5.86 -5.95 4.66
C LEU A 124 6.74 -6.93 5.47
N SER A 125 6.94 -8.16 4.99
CA SER A 125 7.90 -9.08 5.62
C SER A 125 9.32 -8.54 5.54
N ALA A 126 9.72 -7.93 4.42
CA ALA A 126 11.01 -7.27 4.24
C ALA A 126 11.13 -6.04 5.14
N VAL A 127 10.11 -5.18 5.17
CA VAL A 127 10.06 -3.99 6.03
C VAL A 127 10.14 -4.38 7.50
N ALA A 128 9.39 -5.38 7.95
CA ALA A 128 9.43 -5.88 9.32
C ALA A 128 10.81 -6.39 9.72
N ARG A 129 11.47 -7.16 8.82
CA ARG A 129 12.84 -7.62 9.02
C ARG A 129 13.83 -6.47 9.15
N HIS A 130 13.73 -5.46 8.27
CA HIS A 130 14.56 -4.26 8.30
C HIS A 130 14.37 -3.44 9.58
N CYS A 131 13.12 -3.21 9.99
CA CYS A 131 12.80 -2.46 11.21
C CYS A 131 13.34 -3.15 12.46
N ARG A 132 13.21 -4.47 12.56
CA ARG A 132 13.80 -5.24 13.67
C ARG A 132 15.33 -5.11 13.70
N ALA A 133 15.98 -5.24 12.55
CA ALA A 133 17.44 -5.14 12.46
C ALA A 133 17.97 -3.73 12.80
N SER A 134 17.18 -2.69 12.52
CA SER A 134 17.55 -1.29 12.78
C SER A 134 16.97 -0.72 14.09
N GLY A 135 16.22 -1.51 14.86
CA GLY A 135 15.56 -1.09 16.10
C GLY A 135 14.47 -0.02 15.89
N ARG A 136 13.89 0.07 14.69
CA ARG A 136 12.84 1.03 14.38
C ARG A 136 11.47 0.47 14.71
N LYS A 137 10.58 1.32 15.22
CA LYS A 137 9.16 1.01 15.39
C LYS A 137 8.50 0.95 14.01
N LEU A 138 7.68 -0.06 13.74
CA LEU A 138 6.93 -0.17 12.51
C LEU A 138 5.45 0.17 12.75
N ARG A 139 4.88 0.99 11.87
CA ARG A 139 3.45 1.23 11.76
C ARG A 139 3.02 0.97 10.32
N VAL A 140 1.93 0.22 10.13
CA VAL A 140 1.34 -0.09 8.85
C VAL A 140 -0.02 0.58 8.76
N LEU A 141 -0.19 1.44 7.78
CA LEU A 141 -1.47 2.00 7.39
C LEU A 141 -1.95 1.24 6.15
N TRP A 142 -3.07 0.52 6.32
CA TRP A 142 -3.68 -0.29 5.28
C TRP A 142 -4.91 0.43 4.75
N LEU A 143 -4.81 1.01 3.55
CA LEU A 143 -5.87 1.77 2.88
C LEU A 143 -6.55 0.85 1.87
N ASP A 144 -7.79 0.44 2.15
CA ASP A 144 -8.42 -0.65 1.42
C ASP A 144 -9.94 -0.71 1.68
N ALA A 145 -10.71 -1.19 0.73
CA ALA A 145 -12.11 -1.57 0.92
C ALA A 145 -12.28 -2.86 1.72
N HIS A 146 -11.24 -3.72 1.69
CA HIS A 146 -11.20 -5.07 2.26
C HIS A 146 -10.25 -5.15 3.47
N SER A 147 -10.43 -6.15 4.29
CA SER A 147 -9.53 -6.36 5.44
C SER A 147 -8.33 -7.25 5.12
N ASP A 148 -8.46 -8.09 4.09
CA ASP A 148 -7.43 -9.03 3.64
C ASP A 148 -6.87 -9.92 4.75
N CYS A 149 -7.72 -10.21 5.73
CA CYS A 149 -7.38 -11.04 6.89
C CYS A 149 -8.02 -12.43 6.86
N ASN A 150 -8.51 -12.88 5.70
CA ASN A 150 -8.94 -14.26 5.52
C ASN A 150 -7.78 -15.24 5.73
N THR A 151 -8.06 -16.43 6.18
CA THR A 151 -7.13 -17.56 6.23
C THR A 151 -7.50 -18.60 5.18
N PRO A 152 -6.63 -19.57 4.86
CA PRO A 152 -6.98 -20.65 3.93
C PRO A 152 -8.29 -21.36 4.29
N ASP A 153 -8.53 -21.56 5.59
CA ASP A 153 -9.69 -22.31 6.08
C ASP A 153 -11.01 -21.57 5.95
N ILE A 154 -10.98 -20.23 5.96
CA ILE A 154 -12.17 -19.38 5.94
C ILE A 154 -12.35 -18.62 4.62
N SER A 155 -11.34 -18.59 3.74
CA SER A 155 -11.42 -17.90 2.46
C SER A 155 -12.52 -18.48 1.57
N PRO A 156 -13.54 -17.71 1.18
CA PRO A 156 -14.63 -18.21 0.36
C PRO A 156 -14.20 -18.49 -1.09
N SER A 157 -13.23 -17.72 -1.59
CA SER A 157 -12.75 -17.78 -2.99
C SER A 157 -11.50 -18.66 -3.17
N GLY A 158 -10.66 -18.76 -2.14
CA GLY A 158 -9.31 -19.30 -2.22
C GLY A 158 -8.31 -18.38 -2.91
N ASN A 159 -8.69 -17.13 -3.17
CA ASN A 159 -7.79 -16.11 -3.73
C ASN A 159 -6.81 -15.65 -2.66
N ILE A 160 -5.52 -15.62 -3.00
CA ILE A 160 -4.46 -15.29 -2.05
C ILE A 160 -4.39 -13.78 -1.77
N HIS A 161 -4.88 -12.94 -2.66
CA HIS A 161 -4.89 -11.49 -2.42
C HIS A 161 -5.75 -11.08 -1.21
N GLY A 162 -6.72 -11.88 -0.78
CA GLY A 162 -7.53 -11.60 0.42
C GLY A 162 -6.95 -12.15 1.73
N ILE A 163 -5.66 -12.57 1.77
CA ILE A 163 -5.05 -13.19 2.95
C ILE A 163 -3.72 -12.57 3.43
N PRO A 164 -3.16 -11.51 2.82
CA PRO A 164 -1.82 -11.01 3.18
C PRO A 164 -1.73 -10.53 4.63
N VAL A 165 -2.76 -9.91 5.18
CA VAL A 165 -2.79 -9.48 6.59
C VAL A 165 -2.72 -10.69 7.52
N ALA A 166 -3.50 -11.74 7.27
CA ALA A 166 -3.43 -12.98 8.05
C ALA A 166 -2.04 -13.63 7.95
N ASN A 167 -1.43 -13.68 6.77
CA ASN A 167 -0.07 -14.20 6.59
C ASN A 167 0.95 -13.44 7.45
N LEU A 168 0.90 -12.12 7.46
CA LEU A 168 1.79 -11.28 8.26
C LEU A 168 1.60 -11.50 9.77
N LEU A 169 0.38 -11.83 10.18
CA LEU A 169 0.04 -12.19 11.56
C LEU A 169 0.34 -13.67 11.89
N GLY A 170 0.98 -14.40 10.98
CA GLY A 170 1.39 -15.79 11.18
C GLY A 170 0.29 -16.83 10.93
N LEU A 171 -0.81 -16.44 10.27
CA LEU A 171 -1.98 -17.27 10.00
C LEU A 171 -2.06 -17.60 8.50
N GLY A 172 -1.36 -18.65 8.07
CA GLY A 172 -1.35 -18.98 6.65
C GLY A 172 -0.36 -20.10 6.30
N PRO A 173 -0.11 -20.34 5.01
CA PRO A 173 0.85 -21.34 4.56
C PRO A 173 2.28 -21.00 5.01
N GLY A 174 3.00 -22.02 5.48
CA GLY A 174 4.38 -21.89 5.98
C GLY A 174 5.31 -21.03 5.10
N PRO A 175 5.35 -21.25 3.77
CA PRO A 175 6.18 -20.45 2.88
C PRO A 175 5.85 -18.94 2.85
N LEU A 176 4.62 -18.53 3.13
CA LEU A 176 4.21 -17.12 3.17
C LEU A 176 4.42 -16.46 4.53
N ILE A 177 4.23 -17.20 5.63
CA ILE A 177 4.34 -16.65 6.99
C ILE A 177 5.78 -16.57 7.50
N GLY A 178 6.72 -17.29 6.90
CA GLY A 178 8.12 -17.39 7.34
C GLY A 178 9.08 -16.36 6.73
N LEU A 179 8.65 -15.57 5.77
CA LEU A 179 9.50 -14.71 4.95
C LEU A 179 10.32 -13.68 5.73
N SER A 180 9.78 -13.12 6.78
CA SER A 180 10.47 -12.11 7.60
C SER A 180 11.60 -12.68 8.45
N GLY A 181 11.79 -14.01 8.48
CA GLY A 181 12.70 -14.72 9.41
C GLY A 181 12.14 -14.86 10.82
N GLN A 182 10.91 -14.43 11.06
CA GLN A 182 10.17 -14.57 12.32
C GLN A 182 8.68 -14.79 12.01
N THR A 183 8.01 -15.60 12.80
CA THR A 183 6.56 -15.83 12.70
C THR A 183 5.91 -15.58 14.06
N PRO A 184 4.92 -14.69 14.15
CA PRO A 184 4.43 -13.79 13.11
C PRO A 184 5.46 -12.73 12.69
N ALA A 185 5.34 -12.24 11.45
CA ALA A 185 6.14 -11.12 10.97
C ALA A 185 5.79 -9.82 11.68
N LEU A 186 4.51 -9.62 11.94
CA LEU A 186 3.88 -8.45 12.59
C LEU A 186 2.85 -8.91 13.62
N SER A 187 2.53 -8.06 14.59
CA SER A 187 1.39 -8.20 15.49
C SER A 187 0.26 -7.24 15.06
N ALA A 188 -0.96 -7.46 15.57
CA ALA A 188 -2.12 -6.65 15.24
C ALA A 188 -1.95 -5.16 15.59
N GLU A 189 -1.18 -4.86 16.62
CA GLU A 189 -0.88 -3.48 17.04
C GLU A 189 -0.11 -2.67 16.01
N HIS A 190 0.61 -3.33 15.07
CA HIS A 190 1.30 -2.64 13.99
C HIS A 190 0.34 -2.07 12.94
N PHE A 191 -0.85 -2.66 12.81
CA PHE A 191 -1.80 -2.32 11.76
C PHE A 191 -2.81 -1.25 12.18
N CYS A 192 -3.17 -0.40 11.22
CA CYS A 192 -4.39 0.38 11.23
C CYS A 192 -5.01 0.34 9.84
N GLN A 193 -6.19 -0.24 9.72
CA GLN A 193 -6.95 -0.35 8.47
C GLN A 193 -7.92 0.82 8.35
N VAL A 194 -8.04 1.42 7.17
CA VAL A 194 -8.93 2.57 6.90
C VAL A 194 -9.65 2.36 5.58
N GLY A 195 -10.96 2.62 5.56
CA GLY A 195 -11.80 2.56 4.35
C GLY A 195 -12.60 1.28 4.19
N LEU A 196 -12.56 0.38 5.18
CA LEU A 196 -13.21 -0.93 5.10
C LEU A 196 -14.71 -0.79 4.83
N ARG A 197 -15.23 -1.57 3.85
CA ARG A 197 -16.67 -1.61 3.53
C ARG A 197 -17.14 -2.94 2.93
N SER A 198 -16.19 -3.83 2.63
CA SER A 198 -16.46 -5.19 2.17
C SER A 198 -15.67 -6.19 3.01
N VAL A 199 -16.28 -6.64 4.10
CA VAL A 199 -15.67 -7.54 5.08
C VAL A 199 -16.65 -8.66 5.37
N ASP A 200 -16.23 -9.92 5.20
CA ASP A 200 -17.10 -11.06 5.46
C ASP A 200 -17.25 -11.38 6.96
N GLU A 201 -18.18 -12.27 7.30
CA GLU A 201 -18.50 -12.60 8.69
C GLU A 201 -17.34 -13.29 9.44
N HIS A 202 -16.47 -14.01 8.75
CA HIS A 202 -15.30 -14.62 9.35
C HIS A 202 -14.22 -13.59 9.61
N GLU A 203 -13.97 -12.69 8.66
CA GLU A 203 -13.05 -11.57 8.81
C GLU A 203 -13.48 -10.62 9.94
N LYS A 204 -14.77 -10.27 10.07
CA LYS A 204 -15.28 -9.45 11.18
C LYS A 204 -14.94 -10.07 12.54
N ARG A 205 -15.03 -11.41 12.65
CA ARG A 205 -14.65 -12.11 13.87
C ARG A 205 -13.14 -12.06 14.08
N MET A 206 -12.36 -12.27 13.03
CA MET A 206 -10.89 -12.20 13.06
C MET A 206 -10.41 -10.82 13.50
N ILE A 207 -10.89 -9.75 12.88
CA ILE A 207 -10.58 -8.35 13.26
C ILE A 207 -10.78 -8.15 14.76
N ARG A 208 -11.95 -8.58 15.27
CA ARG A 208 -12.27 -8.45 16.71
C ARG A 208 -11.38 -9.32 17.60
N GLN A 209 -11.15 -10.58 17.24
CA GLN A 209 -10.36 -11.53 18.02
C GLN A 209 -8.88 -11.14 18.08
N LEU A 210 -8.33 -10.65 16.98
CA LEU A 210 -6.94 -10.22 16.87
C LEU A 210 -6.72 -8.80 17.44
N GLY A 211 -7.79 -8.04 17.65
CA GLY A 211 -7.68 -6.65 18.10
C GLY A 211 -7.11 -5.72 17.02
N LEU A 212 -7.34 -6.02 15.74
CA LEU A 212 -6.94 -5.16 14.63
C LEU A 212 -7.66 -3.81 14.73
N ARG A 213 -6.90 -2.72 14.68
CA ARG A 213 -7.46 -1.37 14.61
C ARG A 213 -7.97 -1.14 13.18
N ALA A 214 -9.26 -0.86 13.06
CA ALA A 214 -9.91 -0.68 11.77
C ALA A 214 -10.94 0.46 11.84
N PHE A 215 -10.99 1.26 10.79
CA PHE A 215 -11.98 2.30 10.55
C PHE A 215 -12.68 1.98 9.23
N ASP A 216 -13.96 1.67 9.31
CA ASP A 216 -14.83 1.47 8.15
C ASP A 216 -15.33 2.81 7.59
N MET A 217 -16.01 2.77 6.46
CA MET A 217 -16.58 3.98 5.86
C MET A 217 -17.61 4.66 6.75
N ARG A 218 -18.34 3.88 7.58
CA ARG A 218 -19.27 4.47 8.56
C ARG A 218 -18.53 5.32 9.59
N ALA A 219 -17.37 4.87 10.07
CA ALA A 219 -16.56 5.68 10.98
C ALA A 219 -16.06 6.96 10.31
N ILE A 220 -15.73 6.90 9.01
CA ILE A 220 -15.35 8.08 8.22
C ILE A 220 -16.55 9.04 8.06
N ASP A 221 -17.74 8.54 7.79
CA ASP A 221 -18.97 9.36 7.70
C ASP A 221 -19.30 10.05 9.03
N GLU A 222 -19.16 9.35 10.16
CA GLU A 222 -19.52 9.86 11.50
C GLU A 222 -18.47 10.86 12.04
N LEU A 223 -17.18 10.62 11.81
CA LEU A 223 -16.06 11.39 12.40
C LEU A 223 -15.40 12.37 11.42
N GLY A 224 -15.53 12.11 10.13
CA GLY A 224 -14.76 12.73 9.07
C GLY A 224 -13.36 12.12 8.91
N MET A 225 -12.82 12.13 7.68
CA MET A 225 -11.51 11.60 7.35
C MET A 225 -10.39 12.16 8.22
N ARG A 226 -10.44 13.45 8.55
CA ARG A 226 -9.44 14.13 9.42
C ARG A 226 -9.30 13.44 10.77
N GLU A 227 -10.40 13.21 11.48
CA GLU A 227 -10.37 12.61 12.81
C GLU A 227 -9.94 11.14 12.75
N VAL A 228 -10.41 10.40 11.74
CA VAL A 228 -9.98 9.02 11.50
C VAL A 228 -8.46 8.96 11.31
N MET A 229 -7.90 9.83 10.48
CA MET A 229 -6.46 9.86 10.24
C MET A 229 -5.66 10.32 11.47
N HIS A 230 -6.16 11.27 12.26
CA HIS A 230 -5.53 11.62 13.54
C HIS A 230 -5.42 10.40 14.46
N ARG A 231 -6.47 9.58 14.55
CA ARG A 231 -6.45 8.34 15.35
C ARG A 231 -5.55 7.29 14.74
N ALA A 232 -5.57 7.12 13.42
CA ALA A 232 -4.76 6.14 12.72
C ALA A 232 -3.26 6.41 12.87
N LEU A 233 -2.87 7.69 12.89
CA LEU A 233 -1.49 8.15 12.96
C LEU A 233 -1.03 8.54 14.39
N ALA A 234 -1.88 8.41 15.41
CA ALA A 234 -1.62 8.89 16.78
C ALA A 234 -0.32 8.34 17.39
N ASP A 235 0.09 7.12 17.01
CA ASP A 235 1.29 6.46 17.56
C ASP A 235 2.53 6.64 16.65
N VAL A 236 2.45 7.48 15.61
CA VAL A 236 3.56 7.75 14.70
C VAL A 236 4.45 8.84 15.30
N ASP A 237 5.71 8.51 15.55
CA ASP A 237 6.70 9.38 16.16
C ASP A 237 8.01 9.42 15.35
N ALA A 238 9.03 10.11 15.86
CA ALA A 238 10.31 10.28 15.19
C ALA A 238 11.05 8.96 14.90
N GLY A 239 10.83 7.91 15.71
CA GLY A 239 11.42 6.59 15.56
C GLY A 239 10.63 5.65 14.65
N THR A 240 9.47 6.09 14.16
CA THR A 240 8.57 5.23 13.40
C THR A 240 9.00 5.10 11.94
N HIS A 241 9.01 3.88 11.43
CA HIS A 241 8.95 3.55 10.01
C HIS A 241 7.46 3.40 9.64
N LEU A 242 6.91 4.39 8.97
CA LEU A 242 5.53 4.32 8.48
C LEU A 242 5.52 3.65 7.11
N HIS A 243 4.85 2.52 7.01
CA HIS A 243 4.54 1.85 5.75
C HIS A 243 3.08 2.11 5.40
N VAL A 244 2.82 2.45 4.15
CA VAL A 244 1.46 2.56 3.60
C VAL A 244 1.27 1.44 2.59
N SER A 245 0.26 0.58 2.80
CA SER A 245 -0.23 -0.34 1.78
C SER A 245 -1.49 0.28 1.19
N PHE A 246 -1.40 0.74 -0.04
CA PHE A 246 -2.46 1.43 -0.75
C PHE A 246 -3.06 0.51 -1.81
N ASP A 247 -4.19 -0.11 -1.48
CA ASP A 247 -5.07 -0.73 -2.45
C ASP A 247 -5.86 0.36 -3.19
N VAL A 248 -5.86 0.29 -4.52
CA VAL A 248 -6.57 1.28 -5.35
C VAL A 248 -8.08 1.20 -5.15
N ASP A 249 -8.60 0.04 -4.73
CA ASP A 249 -10.01 -0.13 -4.43
C ASP A 249 -10.46 0.52 -3.10
N PHE A 250 -9.53 1.05 -2.30
CA PHE A 250 -9.83 2.01 -1.23
C PHE A 250 -10.72 3.15 -1.74
N LEU A 251 -10.44 3.63 -2.94
CA LEU A 251 -11.17 4.72 -3.59
C LEU A 251 -12.56 4.27 -4.05
N ASP A 252 -13.49 5.23 -4.16
CA ASP A 252 -14.78 4.94 -4.75
C ASP A 252 -14.63 4.61 -6.25
N PRO A 253 -15.30 3.57 -6.77
CA PRO A 253 -15.22 3.19 -8.17
C PRO A 253 -15.80 4.23 -9.16
N GLU A 254 -16.52 5.24 -8.69
CA GLU A 254 -16.92 6.37 -9.53
C GLU A 254 -15.73 7.22 -9.98
N ILE A 255 -14.66 7.27 -9.17
CA ILE A 255 -13.42 7.99 -9.49
C ILE A 255 -12.28 7.07 -9.89
N ALA A 256 -12.29 5.83 -9.43
CA ALA A 256 -11.24 4.81 -9.66
C ALA A 256 -11.84 3.47 -10.12
N PRO A 257 -12.38 3.39 -11.36
CA PRO A 257 -13.00 2.16 -11.85
C PRO A 257 -11.98 1.05 -12.16
N GLY A 258 -10.68 1.38 -12.28
CA GLY A 258 -9.61 0.47 -12.69
C GLY A 258 -9.12 -0.43 -11.56
N THR A 259 -10.02 -1.21 -10.94
CA THR A 259 -9.67 -2.21 -9.92
C THR A 259 -10.49 -3.49 -10.06
N GLY A 260 -9.92 -4.62 -9.61
CA GLY A 260 -10.53 -5.95 -9.76
C GLY A 260 -11.72 -6.19 -8.84
N THR A 261 -11.72 -5.61 -7.67
CA THR A 261 -12.65 -5.85 -6.55
C THR A 261 -13.38 -4.59 -6.10
N ALA A 262 -13.80 -3.77 -7.07
CA ALA A 262 -14.45 -2.48 -6.83
C ALA A 262 -15.68 -2.59 -5.91
N VAL A 263 -15.74 -1.77 -4.87
CA VAL A 263 -16.84 -1.66 -3.91
C VAL A 263 -17.30 -0.21 -3.82
N ARG A 264 -18.60 0.06 -4.01
CA ARG A 264 -19.18 1.41 -3.91
C ARG A 264 -19.14 1.94 -2.48
N GLY A 265 -19.19 3.27 -2.34
CA GLY A 265 -19.20 3.96 -1.06
C GLY A 265 -17.83 4.12 -0.46
N GLY A 266 -16.80 4.22 -1.29
CA GLY A 266 -15.42 4.51 -0.90
C GLY A 266 -15.16 6.00 -0.70
N PRO A 267 -13.97 6.38 -0.21
CA PRO A 267 -13.57 7.76 -0.11
C PRO A 267 -13.64 8.50 -1.45
N THR A 268 -14.12 9.74 -1.39
CA THR A 268 -14.04 10.69 -2.50
C THR A 268 -12.59 11.11 -2.75
N TYR A 269 -12.32 11.74 -3.90
CA TYR A 269 -11.00 12.30 -4.18
C TYR A 269 -10.50 13.20 -3.03
N ARG A 270 -11.34 14.08 -2.49
CA ARG A 270 -10.93 15.02 -1.43
C ARG A 270 -10.62 14.35 -0.10
N GLU A 271 -11.35 13.31 0.25
CA GLU A 271 -11.07 12.51 1.45
C GLU A 271 -9.77 11.72 1.30
N ALA A 272 -9.56 11.10 0.13
CA ALA A 272 -8.33 10.39 -0.18
C ALA A 272 -7.12 11.35 -0.22
N GLN A 273 -7.26 12.52 -0.84
CA GLN A 273 -6.20 13.52 -0.88
C GLN A 273 -5.85 14.01 0.53
N LEU A 274 -6.83 14.31 1.38
CA LEU A 274 -6.60 14.69 2.77
C LEU A 274 -5.88 13.57 3.54
N CYS A 275 -6.25 12.31 3.32
CA CYS A 275 -5.56 11.17 3.90
C CYS A 275 -4.06 11.18 3.52
N MET A 276 -3.73 11.35 2.23
CA MET A 276 -2.35 11.40 1.75
C MET A 276 -1.58 12.61 2.29
N GLU A 277 -2.20 13.80 2.31
CA GLU A 277 -1.61 15.01 2.89
C GLU A 277 -1.28 14.83 4.39
N MET A 278 -2.17 14.21 5.17
CA MET A 278 -1.94 13.97 6.60
C MET A 278 -0.84 12.93 6.85
N ILE A 279 -0.67 11.95 5.97
CA ILE A 279 0.46 11.02 6.02
C ILE A 279 1.77 11.78 5.72
N ALA A 280 1.78 12.61 4.68
CA ALA A 280 2.92 13.45 4.32
C ALA A 280 3.35 14.38 5.47
N ASP A 281 2.38 15.01 6.16
CA ASP A 281 2.61 15.91 7.30
C ASP A 281 3.33 15.21 8.47
N THR A 282 3.26 13.87 8.58
CA THR A 282 4.04 13.13 9.59
C THR A 282 5.54 13.18 9.33
N GLY A 283 5.98 13.33 8.08
CA GLY A 283 7.36 13.19 7.65
C GLY A 283 7.97 11.81 7.94
N ARG A 284 7.14 10.76 8.06
CA ARG A 284 7.56 9.41 8.49
C ARG A 284 7.32 8.32 7.47
N LEU A 285 6.74 8.65 6.32
CA LEU A 285 6.61 7.69 5.23
C LEU A 285 7.98 7.11 4.87
N ALA A 286 8.13 5.79 4.90
CA ALA A 286 9.40 5.13 4.71
C ALA A 286 9.32 3.92 3.76
N SER A 287 8.12 3.49 3.39
CA SER A 287 7.85 2.52 2.33
C SER A 287 6.38 2.60 1.90
N LEU A 288 6.10 2.21 0.66
CA LEU A 288 4.77 2.29 0.05
C LEU A 288 4.53 1.08 -0.86
N ASP A 289 3.35 0.50 -0.78
CA ASP A 289 2.83 -0.42 -1.78
C ASP A 289 1.65 0.25 -2.50
N ILE A 290 1.59 0.16 -3.83
CA ILE A 290 0.46 0.56 -4.67
C ILE A 290 -0.01 -0.70 -5.40
N VAL A 291 -1.21 -1.20 -5.08
CA VAL A 291 -1.68 -2.52 -5.53
C VAL A 291 -3.10 -2.46 -6.09
N GLU A 292 -3.53 -3.54 -6.74
CA GLU A 292 -4.86 -3.77 -7.32
C GLU A 292 -5.27 -2.81 -8.45
N LEU A 293 -4.34 -1.96 -8.94
CA LEU A 293 -4.60 -1.22 -10.17
C LEU A 293 -4.76 -2.18 -11.35
N ASN A 294 -5.94 -2.16 -11.96
CA ASN A 294 -6.31 -3.05 -13.06
C ASN A 294 -6.66 -2.27 -14.33
N PRO A 295 -5.68 -2.02 -15.21
CA PRO A 295 -5.89 -1.26 -16.43
C PRO A 295 -6.87 -1.89 -17.43
N ALA A 296 -7.11 -3.22 -17.34
CA ALA A 296 -8.11 -3.88 -18.19
C ALA A 296 -9.55 -3.46 -17.88
N LEU A 297 -9.79 -2.92 -16.70
CA LEU A 297 -11.10 -2.45 -16.24
C LEU A 297 -11.19 -0.92 -16.22
N ASP A 298 -10.06 -0.25 -16.41
CA ASP A 298 -9.94 1.21 -16.33
C ASP A 298 -10.43 1.91 -17.61
N ILE A 299 -10.72 3.17 -17.48
CA ILE A 299 -11.16 4.03 -18.58
C ILE A 299 -9.98 4.96 -18.93
N ARG A 300 -9.29 4.68 -20.04
CA ARG A 300 -8.20 5.51 -20.56
C ARG A 300 -7.10 5.82 -19.54
N ASN A 301 -6.80 4.89 -18.67
CA ASN A 301 -5.78 5.02 -17.62
C ASN A 301 -6.09 6.07 -16.53
N GLN A 302 -7.34 6.52 -16.41
CA GLN A 302 -7.73 7.59 -15.47
C GLN A 302 -7.48 7.22 -14.00
N THR A 303 -7.63 5.92 -13.65
CA THR A 303 -7.37 5.46 -12.28
C THR A 303 -5.88 5.56 -11.96
N ALA A 304 -5.00 5.20 -12.90
CA ALA A 304 -3.56 5.34 -12.70
C ALA A 304 -3.14 6.83 -12.57
N GLU A 305 -3.73 7.71 -13.39
CA GLU A 305 -3.50 9.16 -13.30
C GLU A 305 -3.96 9.72 -11.93
N LEU A 306 -5.12 9.29 -11.45
CA LEU A 306 -5.62 9.64 -10.13
C LEU A 306 -4.70 9.16 -9.00
N VAL A 307 -4.20 7.93 -9.09
CA VAL A 307 -3.24 7.38 -8.13
C VAL A 307 -1.94 8.19 -8.12
N VAL A 308 -1.43 8.59 -9.27
CA VAL A 308 -0.23 9.46 -9.36
C VAL A 308 -0.47 10.79 -8.66
N ASP A 309 -1.60 11.46 -8.87
CA ASP A 309 -1.94 12.72 -8.22
C ASP A 309 -2.05 12.59 -6.68
N LEU A 310 -2.62 11.48 -6.20
CA LEU A 310 -2.66 11.16 -4.77
C LEU A 310 -1.26 10.89 -4.20
N VAL A 311 -0.39 10.19 -4.94
CA VAL A 311 0.99 9.96 -4.54
C VAL A 311 1.79 11.26 -4.52
N GLU A 312 1.57 12.18 -5.45
CA GLU A 312 2.17 13.53 -5.35
C GLU A 312 1.79 14.22 -4.04
N SER A 313 0.52 14.13 -3.61
CA SER A 313 0.06 14.68 -2.32
C SER A 313 0.73 13.96 -1.14
N LEU A 314 0.94 12.65 -1.22
CA LEU A 314 1.67 11.85 -0.24
C LEU A 314 3.16 12.26 -0.12
N PHE A 315 3.74 12.83 -1.18
CA PHE A 315 5.10 13.38 -1.21
C PHE A 315 5.15 14.90 -1.01
N GLY A 316 4.06 15.50 -0.52
CA GLY A 316 4.03 16.88 -0.06
C GLY A 316 3.62 17.91 -1.11
N LYS A 317 3.07 17.48 -2.27
CA LYS A 317 2.44 18.44 -3.20
C LYS A 317 1.29 19.14 -2.48
N SER A 318 1.34 20.45 -2.44
CA SER A 318 0.29 21.27 -1.84
C SER A 318 -0.10 22.44 -2.76
N THR A 319 -1.34 22.95 -2.58
CA THR A 319 -1.85 24.07 -3.37
C THR A 319 -1.19 25.41 -2.98
N LEU A 320 -0.80 25.54 -1.72
CA LEU A 320 -0.20 26.76 -1.18
C LEU A 320 1.20 26.47 -0.59
N ILE A 321 2.13 27.42 -0.75
CA ILE A 321 3.56 27.25 -0.42
C ILE A 321 3.83 27.17 1.10
N ASN A 322 2.92 27.33 1.99
CA ASN A 322 3.18 27.41 3.45
C ASN A 322 2.31 26.40 4.22
N ARG A 323 2.66 25.13 4.16
CA ARG A 323 2.23 24.15 5.14
C ARG A 323 3.42 23.46 5.77
#